data_c977d66871fbd0feb8ade8d1d9759f25
#
_entry.id   c977d66871fbd0feb8ade8d1d9759f25
#
_cell.length_a   1.000
_cell.length_b   1.000
_cell.length_c   1.000
_cell.angle_alpha   90.00
_cell.angle_beta   90.00
_cell.angle_gamma   90.00
#
_symmetry.space_group_name_H-M   'P 1'
#
loop_
_entity.id
_entity.type
_entity.pdbx_description
1 polymer ?
#
loop_
_entity_poly.entity_id
_entity_poly.type
_entity_poly.pdbx_seq_one_letter_code
_entity_poly.pdbx_strand_id
1 'polypeptide(L)'
;DPSFAGSFEIKNSAIMGHGLAFNKFTGSGGKFGSNDADAEYVALIRRIMDNAGVQFQTAELGRVDAGGGGTIAYMLAKYGMHVIDCGVPVLSMHAPWEVANKADIFEAYRGYRAFLEFSE
;
A
#
# COMPACT_ATOMS: atom_id res chain seq x y z
N ASP A 1 -1.41 -13.95 2.22
CA ASP A 1 -1.46 -15.10 3.13
C ASP A 1 -1.78 -16.37 2.35
N PRO A 2 -0.90 -17.39 2.37
CA PRO A 2 -1.08 -18.64 1.61
C PRO A 2 -2.37 -19.41 1.97
N SER A 3 -2.88 -19.20 3.17
CA SER A 3 -4.11 -19.86 3.64
C SER A 3 -5.37 -19.36 2.92
N PHE A 4 -5.28 -18.20 2.27
CA PHE A 4 -6.39 -17.56 1.56
C PHE A 4 -6.02 -17.27 0.11
N ALA A 5 -5.37 -18.20 -0.56
CA ALA A 5 -4.83 -18.05 -1.91
C ALA A 5 -5.86 -17.52 -2.94
N GLY A 6 -7.14 -17.85 -2.77
CA GLY A 6 -8.21 -17.37 -3.64
C GLY A 6 -8.51 -15.87 -3.51
N SER A 7 -8.12 -15.25 -2.40
CA SER A 7 -8.32 -13.82 -2.11
C SER A 7 -7.15 -12.94 -2.53
N PHE A 8 -6.07 -13.54 -3.03
CA PHE A 8 -4.85 -12.83 -3.41
C PHE A 8 -4.43 -13.18 -4.84
N GLU A 9 -3.82 -12.24 -5.49
CA GLU A 9 -3.09 -12.48 -6.74
C GLU A 9 -1.59 -12.39 -6.44
N ILE A 10 -0.89 -13.51 -6.58
CA ILE A 10 0.53 -13.64 -6.16
C ILE A 10 1.41 -12.56 -6.79
N LYS A 11 1.16 -12.21 -8.06
CA LYS A 11 1.97 -11.21 -8.78
C LYS A 11 1.82 -9.79 -8.24
N ASN A 12 0.70 -9.51 -7.58
CA ASN A 12 0.35 -8.17 -7.08
C ASN A 12 0.35 -8.10 -5.56
N SER A 13 0.66 -9.20 -4.88
CA SER A 13 0.71 -9.22 -3.41
C SER A 13 2.01 -8.62 -2.90
N ALA A 14 1.93 -7.83 -1.83
CA ALA A 14 3.11 -7.36 -1.13
C ALA A 14 3.91 -8.52 -0.55
N ILE A 15 5.23 -8.42 -0.65
CA ILE A 15 6.15 -9.44 -0.15
C ILE A 15 6.88 -8.89 1.08
N MET A 16 6.81 -9.63 2.17
CA MET A 16 7.52 -9.30 3.41
C MET A 16 9.03 -9.28 3.18
N GLY A 17 9.70 -8.24 3.66
CA GLY A 17 11.13 -8.04 3.44
C GLY A 17 11.49 -7.23 2.19
N HIS A 18 10.48 -6.75 1.44
CA HIS A 18 10.67 -5.96 0.22
C HIS A 18 10.35 -4.47 0.41
N GLY A 19 10.30 -4.02 1.64
CA GLY A 19 10.12 -2.60 1.96
C GLY A 19 8.67 -2.15 2.06
N LEU A 20 8.50 -0.85 2.06
CA LEU A 20 7.20 -0.17 2.15
C LEU A 20 6.31 -0.52 0.94
N ALA A 21 5.09 -0.97 1.18
CA ALA A 21 4.15 -1.29 0.11
C ALA A 21 3.21 -0.12 -0.17
N PHE A 22 3.13 0.28 -1.44
CA PHE A 22 2.14 1.25 -1.94
C PHE A 22 1.04 0.52 -2.69
N ASN A 23 -0.20 0.82 -2.33
CA ASN A 23 -1.37 0.27 -2.99
C ASN A 23 -2.02 1.35 -3.86
N LYS A 24 -1.77 1.29 -5.17
CA LYS A 24 -2.34 2.23 -6.13
C LYS A 24 -3.87 2.15 -6.13
N PHE A 25 -4.39 0.94 -6.09
CA PHE A 25 -5.82 0.68 -6.02
C PHE A 25 -6.18 0.00 -4.70
N THR A 26 -7.18 0.53 -4.02
CA THR A 26 -7.81 -0.09 -2.85
C THR A 26 -9.31 -0.05 -3.00
N GLY A 27 -9.98 -1.15 -2.72
CA GLY A 27 -11.42 -1.26 -2.81
C GLY A 27 -11.90 -2.67 -2.50
N SER A 28 -13.13 -2.78 -2.09
CA SER A 28 -13.81 -4.06 -1.89
C SER A 28 -14.65 -4.43 -3.11
N GLY A 29 -15.17 -5.63 -3.13
CA GLY A 29 -15.96 -6.17 -4.25
C GLY A 29 -16.95 -5.17 -4.83
N GLY A 30 -16.97 -5.06 -6.16
CA GLY A 30 -17.78 -4.09 -6.88
C GLY A 30 -17.26 -2.65 -6.86
N LYS A 31 -16.04 -2.42 -6.41
CA LYS A 31 -15.36 -1.11 -6.39
C LYS A 31 -16.06 -0.02 -5.57
N PHE A 32 -17.02 -0.38 -4.76
CA PHE A 32 -17.64 0.55 -3.83
C PHE A 32 -16.64 0.96 -2.74
N GLY A 33 -16.54 2.26 -2.46
CA GLY A 33 -15.57 2.77 -1.49
C GLY A 33 -14.12 2.51 -1.91
N SER A 34 -13.82 2.61 -3.20
CA SER A 34 -12.48 2.42 -3.74
C SER A 34 -11.73 3.75 -3.89
N ASN A 35 -10.41 3.65 -3.89
CA ASN A 35 -9.49 4.70 -4.32
C ASN A 35 -8.56 4.14 -5.40
N ASP A 36 -8.30 4.89 -6.44
CA ASP A 36 -7.33 4.59 -7.49
C ASP A 36 -6.42 5.82 -7.63
N ALA A 37 -5.22 5.73 -7.07
CA ALA A 37 -4.28 6.85 -7.10
C ALA A 37 -3.89 7.19 -8.54
N ASP A 38 -3.89 8.48 -8.87
CA ASP A 38 -3.52 8.94 -10.21
C ASP A 38 -2.03 8.70 -10.53
N ALA A 39 -1.72 8.59 -11.80
CA ALA A 39 -0.39 8.22 -12.27
C ALA A 39 0.67 9.28 -11.94
N GLU A 40 0.30 10.54 -11.96
CA GLU A 40 1.17 11.67 -11.66
C GLU A 40 1.58 11.64 -10.18
N TYR A 41 0.62 11.38 -9.30
CA TYR A 41 0.90 11.27 -7.88
C TYR A 41 1.72 10.03 -7.55
N VAL A 42 1.45 8.90 -8.19
CA VAL A 42 2.29 7.70 -8.06
C VAL A 42 3.73 7.98 -8.51
N ALA A 43 3.91 8.70 -9.61
CA ALA A 43 5.23 9.08 -10.09
C ALA A 43 5.97 10.00 -9.11
N LEU A 44 5.26 10.95 -8.50
CA LEU A 44 5.81 11.82 -7.46
C LEU A 44 6.28 11.01 -6.24
N ILE A 45 5.42 10.13 -5.72
CA ILE A 45 5.75 9.28 -4.57
C ILE A 45 6.99 8.42 -4.86
N ARG A 46 7.04 7.77 -6.03
CA ARG A 46 8.22 7.00 -6.44
C ARG A 46 9.49 7.83 -6.47
N ARG A 47 9.43 9.03 -7.06
CA ARG A 47 10.58 9.95 -7.08
C ARG A 47 11.07 10.32 -5.68
N ILE A 48 10.14 10.57 -4.74
CA ILE A 48 10.49 10.86 -3.34
C ILE A 48 11.22 9.67 -2.71
N MET A 49 10.69 8.46 -2.88
CA MET A 49 11.28 7.25 -2.32
C MET A 49 12.65 6.94 -2.92
N ASP A 50 12.77 7.00 -4.25
CA ASP A 50 14.02 6.77 -4.97
C ASP A 50 15.11 7.76 -4.53
N ASN A 51 14.78 9.05 -4.44
CA ASN A 51 15.73 10.09 -4.01
C ASN A 51 16.20 9.90 -2.56
N ALA A 52 15.34 9.38 -1.71
CA ALA A 52 15.68 9.09 -0.31
C ALA A 52 16.33 7.71 -0.10
N GLY A 53 16.46 6.91 -1.16
CA GLY A 53 16.98 5.54 -1.09
C GLY A 53 16.12 4.62 -0.23
N VAL A 54 14.81 4.84 -0.21
CA VAL A 54 13.84 4.01 0.53
C VAL A 54 13.49 2.79 -0.31
N GLN A 55 13.56 1.62 0.31
CA GLN A 55 13.11 0.39 -0.33
C GLN A 55 11.58 0.33 -0.31
N PHE A 56 10.98 0.19 -1.47
CA PHE A 56 9.52 0.11 -1.61
C PHE A 56 9.08 -0.85 -2.71
N GLN A 57 7.82 -1.22 -2.67
CA GLN A 57 7.15 -2.06 -3.65
C GLN A 57 5.75 -1.53 -3.93
N THR A 58 5.19 -1.91 -5.08
CA THR A 58 3.77 -1.68 -5.39
C THR A 58 3.01 -2.99 -5.25
N ALA A 59 1.83 -2.92 -4.65
CA ALA A 59 1.03 -4.11 -4.39
C ALA A 59 -0.46 -3.77 -4.38
N GLU A 60 -1.28 -4.80 -4.30
CA GLU A 60 -2.70 -4.71 -4.02
C GLU A 60 -3.00 -5.36 -2.66
N LEU A 61 -4.01 -4.87 -1.95
CA LEU A 61 -4.44 -5.44 -0.67
C LEU A 61 -5.02 -6.85 -0.81
N GLY A 62 -5.45 -7.20 -1.99
CA GLY A 62 -5.97 -8.50 -2.32
C GLY A 62 -6.40 -8.52 -3.78
N ARG A 63 -6.89 -9.66 -4.22
CA ARG A 63 -7.37 -9.81 -5.59
C ARG A 63 -8.57 -8.90 -5.83
N VAL A 64 -8.52 -8.08 -6.88
CA VAL A 64 -9.61 -7.17 -7.25
C VAL A 64 -10.92 -7.94 -7.44
N ASP A 65 -12.00 -7.41 -6.88
CA ASP A 65 -13.36 -7.97 -6.88
C ASP A 65 -13.54 -9.32 -6.14
N ALA A 66 -12.48 -10.03 -5.81
CA ALA A 66 -12.58 -11.34 -5.14
C ALA A 66 -12.05 -11.34 -3.70
N GLY A 67 -11.12 -10.46 -3.43
CA GLY A 67 -10.51 -10.31 -2.11
C GLY A 67 -10.21 -8.85 -1.85
N GLY A 68 -9.28 -8.59 -0.98
CA GLY A 68 -8.85 -7.25 -0.63
C GLY A 68 -9.80 -6.52 0.28
N GLY A 69 -9.55 -5.27 0.47
CA GLY A 69 -10.32 -4.43 1.36
C GLY A 69 -10.38 -2.99 0.90
N GLY A 70 -11.45 -2.32 1.31
CA GLY A 70 -11.52 -0.88 1.32
C GLY A 70 -10.67 -0.33 2.45
N THR A 71 -10.13 0.85 2.24
CA THR A 71 -9.40 1.63 3.23
C THR A 71 -10.16 2.93 3.47
N ILE A 72 -9.60 3.81 4.28
CA ILE A 72 -10.14 5.17 4.45
C ILE A 72 -9.78 6.12 3.30
N ALA A 73 -8.93 5.68 2.36
CA ALA A 73 -8.43 6.51 1.26
C ALA A 73 -9.56 7.13 0.43
N TYR A 74 -10.59 6.36 0.09
CA TYR A 74 -11.74 6.87 -0.67
C TYR A 74 -12.46 8.04 0.02
N MET A 75 -12.43 8.08 1.36
CA MET A 75 -13.08 9.15 2.13
C MET A 75 -12.38 10.48 1.90
N LEU A 76 -11.05 10.48 1.85
CA LEU A 76 -10.23 11.66 1.57
C LEU A 76 -10.27 12.03 0.10
N ALA A 77 -10.26 11.04 -0.79
CA ALA A 77 -10.33 11.25 -2.24
C ALA A 77 -11.61 12.00 -2.68
N LYS A 78 -12.71 11.86 -1.95
CA LYS A 78 -13.95 12.62 -2.22
C LYS A 78 -13.79 14.14 -2.10
N TYR A 79 -12.78 14.60 -1.41
CA TYR A 79 -12.46 16.03 -1.28
C TYR A 79 -11.51 16.53 -2.38
N GLY A 80 -11.22 15.71 -3.40
CA GLY A 80 -10.30 16.05 -4.48
C GLY A 80 -8.82 15.99 -4.08
N MET A 81 -8.50 15.32 -3.00
CA MET A 81 -7.12 15.12 -2.57
C MET A 81 -6.46 13.99 -3.37
N HIS A 82 -5.16 14.12 -3.63
CA HIS A 82 -4.35 13.00 -4.09
C HIS A 82 -4.11 12.06 -2.93
N VAL A 83 -4.53 10.82 -3.06
CA VAL A 83 -4.43 9.82 -1.99
C VAL A 83 -3.88 8.52 -2.52
N ILE A 84 -2.94 7.94 -1.78
CA ILE A 84 -2.45 6.59 -1.99
C ILE A 84 -2.32 5.90 -0.65
N ASP A 85 -2.69 4.63 -0.58
CA ASP A 85 -2.45 3.82 0.60
C ASP A 85 -1.03 3.29 0.61
N CYS A 86 -0.42 3.30 1.79
CA CYS A 86 0.87 2.65 1.99
C CYS A 86 0.97 2.05 3.38
N GLY A 87 1.76 1.01 3.50
CA GLY A 87 1.96 0.32 4.76
C GLY A 87 3.03 -0.76 4.70
N VAL A 88 3.18 -1.43 5.83
CA VAL A 88 4.12 -2.54 5.98
C VAL A 88 3.43 -3.84 5.58
N PRO A 89 4.06 -4.71 4.76
CA PRO A 89 3.53 -6.04 4.52
C PRO A 89 3.39 -6.84 5.81
N VAL A 90 2.22 -7.43 6.02
CA VAL A 90 1.93 -8.24 7.21
C VAL A 90 1.35 -9.59 6.82
N LEU A 91 1.62 -10.61 7.63
CA LEU A 91 0.90 -11.88 7.60
C LEU A 91 -0.20 -11.86 8.64
N SER A 92 -1.30 -12.55 8.34
CA SER A 92 -2.43 -12.69 9.24
C SER A 92 -3.06 -11.37 9.67
N MET A 93 -3.21 -10.42 8.73
CA MET A 93 -3.84 -9.14 8.97
C MET A 93 -5.21 -9.31 9.63
N HIS A 94 -5.48 -8.51 10.64
CA HIS A 94 -6.69 -8.54 11.49
C HIS A 94 -6.82 -9.77 12.40
N ALA A 95 -5.85 -10.66 12.42
CA ALA A 95 -5.82 -11.75 13.38
C ALA A 95 -5.33 -11.28 14.77
N PRO A 96 -5.59 -12.06 15.82
CA PRO A 96 -5.03 -11.75 17.15
C PRO A 96 -3.50 -11.76 17.19
N TRP A 97 -2.86 -12.34 16.19
CA TRP A 97 -1.41 -12.41 16.05
C TRP A 97 -1.01 -12.10 14.62
N GLU A 98 -0.40 -10.96 14.43
CA GLU A 98 0.11 -10.50 13.13
C GLU A 98 1.64 -10.53 13.12
N VAL A 99 2.24 -10.77 11.97
CA VAL A 99 3.69 -10.80 11.80
C VAL A 99 4.11 -9.78 10.74
N ALA A 100 5.09 -8.94 11.06
CA ALA A 100 5.70 -8.00 10.14
C ALA A 100 7.24 -8.10 10.18
N ASN A 101 7.90 -7.69 9.12
CA ASN A 101 9.36 -7.63 9.07
C ASN A 101 9.87 -6.29 9.63
N LYS A 102 10.81 -6.32 10.54
CA LYS A 102 11.39 -5.11 11.13
C LYS A 102 12.08 -4.20 10.12
N ALA A 103 12.66 -4.76 9.05
CA ALA A 103 13.26 -3.98 7.98
C ALA A 103 12.19 -3.18 7.23
N ASP A 104 11.03 -3.78 6.95
CA ASP A 104 9.93 -3.09 6.29
C ASP A 104 9.36 -1.96 7.16
N ILE A 105 9.31 -2.15 8.48
CA ILE A 105 8.91 -1.12 9.45
C ILE A 105 9.92 0.06 9.41
N PHE A 106 11.21 -0.24 9.34
CA PHE A 106 12.24 0.78 9.22
C PHE A 106 12.14 1.54 7.89
N GLU A 107 11.92 0.85 6.78
CA GLU A 107 11.69 1.50 5.48
C GLU A 107 10.40 2.34 5.47
N ALA A 108 9.35 1.90 6.15
CA ALA A 108 8.14 2.71 6.31
C ALA A 108 8.41 4.02 7.07
N TYR A 109 9.18 3.95 8.17
CA TYR A 109 9.63 5.16 8.89
C TYR A 109 10.41 6.10 7.96
N ARG A 110 11.36 5.58 7.19
CA ARG A 110 12.15 6.37 6.25
C ARG A 110 11.29 6.98 5.15
N GLY A 111 10.34 6.21 4.62
CA GLY A 111 9.42 6.66 3.58
C GLY A 111 8.50 7.77 4.05
N TYR A 112 7.89 7.64 5.22
CA TYR A 112 7.05 8.69 5.78
C TYR A 112 7.85 9.96 6.08
N ARG A 113 9.05 9.82 6.61
CA ARG A 113 9.95 10.95 6.83
C ARG A 113 10.30 11.65 5.52
N ALA A 114 10.72 10.91 4.50
CA ALA A 114 11.04 11.46 3.19
C ALA A 114 9.87 12.21 2.56
N PHE A 115 8.66 11.67 2.69
CA PHE A 115 7.45 12.32 2.21
C PHE A 115 7.16 13.63 2.95
N LEU A 116 7.28 13.65 4.27
CA LEU A 116 7.01 14.85 5.08
C LEU A 116 8.08 15.93 4.92
N GLU A 117 9.33 15.55 4.65
CA GLU A 117 10.45 16.48 4.40
C GLU A 117 10.51 16.97 2.94
N PHE A 118 9.73 16.36 2.05
CA PHE A 118 9.71 16.76 0.64
C PHE A 118 9.11 18.15 0.50
N SER A 119 9.86 19.02 -0.18
CA SER A 119 9.40 20.32 -0.68
C SER A 119 9.62 20.39 -2.18
N GLU A 120 8.62 20.86 -2.90
CA GLU A 120 8.74 21.12 -4.34
C GLU A 120 9.72 22.28 -4.64
#